data_86a53022b0665a88dd5fb53246d78d24
#
_entry.id   86a53022b0665a88dd5fb53246d78d24
#
_cell.length_a   1.000
_cell.length_b   1.000
_cell.length_c   1.000
_cell.angle_alpha   90.00
_cell.angle_beta   90.00
_cell.angle_gamma   90.00
#
_symmetry.space_group_name_H-M   'P 1'
#
loop_
_entity.id
_entity.type
_entity.pdbx_description
1 polymer ?
#
loop_
_entity_poly.entity_id
_entity_poly.type
_entity_poly.pdbx_seq_one_letter_code
_entity_poly.pdbx_strand_id
1 'polypeptide(L)'
;MIFYVGLHQPSDAARVARPCMVSVNRLRGRRSDFAVGRWLLDSGAFTEVAIHGGYRDGPEVYARQAARWAGCGALDAAVSQDYMCEPFVLARTGLSVAAHQALTIARYDALRLLVPPSIYLMPVLQGYLPEQYAAHVAAYGARLRPGMWTGAGSVCKRNGRPGDMAAVLRAIKAARPDLRLHAFGAKLTALHSADVRELLHSADSMAWSYSARKQGRDANDWREAAAFASRIDGWRPARSPMEDLWSN
;
A
#
# COMPACT_ATOMS: atom_id res chain seq x y z
N MET A 1 13.39 -0.93 -5.69
CA MET A 1 12.00 -0.93 -5.18
C MET A 1 11.67 -2.30 -4.60
N ILE A 2 11.12 -2.37 -3.39
CA ILE A 2 10.64 -3.62 -2.76
C ILE A 2 9.19 -3.83 -3.21
N PHE A 3 8.86 -5.07 -3.63
CA PHE A 3 7.49 -5.40 -3.99
C PHE A 3 6.89 -6.40 -3.00
N TYR A 4 5.71 -6.08 -2.46
CA TYR A 4 4.93 -6.94 -1.58
C TYR A 4 3.73 -7.50 -2.34
N VAL A 5 3.65 -8.83 -2.50
CA VAL A 5 2.49 -9.43 -3.14
C VAL A 5 1.34 -9.54 -2.15
N GLY A 6 0.20 -8.94 -2.48
CA GLY A 6 -0.99 -9.05 -1.64
C GLY A 6 -1.55 -10.48 -1.65
N LEU A 7 -1.94 -11.00 -0.49
CA LEU A 7 -2.43 -12.38 -0.35
C LEU A 7 -3.83 -12.42 0.27
N HIS A 8 -4.69 -13.29 -0.26
CA HIS A 8 -5.99 -13.60 0.32
C HIS A 8 -5.88 -14.54 1.51
N GLN A 9 -4.97 -15.53 1.43
CA GLN A 9 -4.78 -16.54 2.46
C GLN A 9 -3.41 -16.34 3.12
N PRO A 10 -3.37 -16.01 4.43
CA PRO A 10 -2.10 -15.86 5.15
C PRO A 10 -1.21 -17.11 5.07
N SER A 11 -1.82 -18.31 5.04
CA SER A 11 -1.12 -19.58 4.92
C SER A 11 -0.33 -19.77 3.61
N ASP A 12 -0.63 -18.97 2.58
CA ASP A 12 0.09 -19.05 1.30
C ASP A 12 1.40 -18.26 1.31
N ALA A 13 1.64 -17.44 2.33
CA ALA A 13 2.85 -16.63 2.43
C ALA A 13 4.13 -17.47 2.35
N ALA A 14 4.16 -18.62 3.04
CA ALA A 14 5.30 -19.55 3.00
C ALA A 14 5.52 -20.17 1.62
N ARG A 15 4.42 -20.42 0.87
CA ARG A 15 4.47 -21.00 -0.48
C ARG A 15 4.95 -20.01 -1.51
N VAL A 16 4.51 -18.75 -1.40
CA VAL A 16 4.93 -17.67 -2.28
C VAL A 16 6.41 -17.32 -2.05
N ALA A 17 6.90 -17.47 -0.82
CA ALA A 17 8.30 -17.27 -0.40
C ALA A 17 8.88 -15.91 -0.84
N ARG A 18 8.08 -14.84 -0.77
CA ARG A 18 8.43 -13.46 -1.15
C ARG A 18 7.86 -12.47 -0.14
N PRO A 19 8.32 -11.21 -0.12
CA PRO A 19 7.66 -10.18 0.65
C PRO A 19 6.17 -10.10 0.28
N CYS A 20 5.30 -10.12 1.27
CA CYS A 20 3.86 -10.13 1.03
C CYS A 20 3.13 -9.10 1.88
N MET A 21 1.90 -8.78 1.49
CA MET A 21 0.99 -7.92 2.24
C MET A 21 -0.27 -8.70 2.57
N VAL A 22 -0.66 -8.67 3.84
CA VAL A 22 -1.83 -9.38 4.37
C VAL A 22 -2.74 -8.38 5.06
N SER A 23 -4.01 -8.34 4.66
CA SER A 23 -4.98 -7.47 5.31
C SER A 23 -5.38 -8.00 6.69
N VAL A 24 -5.49 -7.11 7.68
CA VAL A 24 -5.98 -7.43 9.03
C VAL A 24 -7.32 -8.15 8.99
N ASN A 25 -8.16 -7.87 8.00
CA ASN A 25 -9.45 -8.53 7.82
C ASN A 25 -9.34 -10.04 7.54
N ARG A 26 -8.18 -10.50 7.02
CA ARG A 26 -7.90 -11.93 6.82
C ARG A 26 -7.36 -12.61 8.08
N LEU A 27 -7.01 -11.83 9.08
CA LEU A 27 -6.43 -12.30 10.33
C LEU A 27 -7.41 -12.25 11.51
N ARG A 28 -8.49 -11.47 11.44
CA ARG A 28 -9.45 -11.25 12.55
C ARG A 28 -9.99 -12.53 13.19
N GLY A 29 -10.31 -13.54 12.39
CA GLY A 29 -10.83 -14.83 12.88
C GLY A 29 -9.76 -15.90 13.09
N ARG A 30 -8.49 -15.59 12.77
CA ARG A 30 -7.41 -16.57 12.85
C ARG A 30 -6.89 -16.72 14.26
N ARG A 31 -6.71 -17.98 14.71
CA ARG A 31 -6.19 -18.30 16.06
C ARG A 31 -4.71 -18.70 16.05
N SER A 32 -4.26 -19.37 15.00
CA SER A 32 -2.88 -19.86 14.87
C SER A 32 -1.98 -18.90 14.12
N ASP A 33 -0.70 -18.90 14.44
CA ASP A 33 0.33 -18.21 13.69
C ASP A 33 0.41 -18.71 12.25
N PHE A 34 1.07 -17.96 11.38
CA PHE A 34 1.31 -18.34 10.00
C PHE A 34 2.78 -18.12 9.66
N ALA A 35 3.32 -19.04 8.88
CA ALA A 35 4.70 -18.94 8.40
C ALA A 35 4.78 -17.90 7.30
N VAL A 36 5.64 -16.90 7.50
CA VAL A 36 5.85 -15.80 6.57
C VAL A 36 7.27 -15.27 6.71
N GLY A 37 7.86 -14.78 5.63
CA GLY A 37 9.11 -14.03 5.66
C GLY A 37 8.89 -12.57 6.02
N ARG A 38 9.32 -11.66 5.14
CA ARG A 38 9.04 -10.22 5.24
C ARG A 38 7.60 -9.92 4.82
N TRP A 39 6.92 -9.06 5.56
CA TRP A 39 5.54 -8.74 5.24
C TRP A 39 5.06 -7.40 5.77
N LEU A 40 3.94 -6.91 5.20
CA LEU A 40 3.18 -5.75 5.63
C LEU A 40 1.81 -6.19 6.17
N LEU A 41 1.38 -5.57 7.26
CA LEU A 41 0.01 -5.66 7.75
C LEU A 41 -0.81 -4.51 7.16
N ASP A 42 -1.75 -4.81 6.25
CA ASP A 42 -2.70 -3.84 5.71
C ASP A 42 -3.83 -3.55 6.71
N SER A 43 -4.23 -2.29 6.82
CA SER A 43 -5.25 -1.81 7.76
C SER A 43 -6.67 -2.27 7.45
N GLY A 44 -6.92 -2.80 6.24
CA GLY A 44 -8.26 -3.19 5.77
C GLY A 44 -9.14 -2.01 5.36
N ALA A 45 -8.57 -0.84 5.12
CA ALA A 45 -9.26 0.40 4.80
C ALA A 45 -10.30 0.25 3.69
N PHE A 46 -9.96 -0.46 2.61
CA PHE A 46 -10.89 -0.65 1.50
C PHE A 46 -12.22 -1.26 1.95
N THR A 47 -12.17 -2.34 2.73
CA THR A 47 -13.39 -2.98 3.23
C THR A 47 -14.13 -2.09 4.20
N GLU A 48 -13.42 -1.48 5.15
CA GLU A 48 -14.06 -0.69 6.20
C GLU A 48 -14.68 0.60 5.64
N VAL A 49 -13.93 1.36 4.86
CA VAL A 49 -14.40 2.69 4.41
C VAL A 49 -15.28 2.58 3.18
N ALA A 50 -14.91 1.80 2.15
CA ALA A 50 -15.69 1.73 0.91
C ALA A 50 -17.00 0.93 1.07
N ILE A 51 -17.03 -0.08 1.94
CA ILE A 51 -18.22 -0.91 2.12
C ILE A 51 -19.08 -0.41 3.29
N HIS A 52 -18.44 -0.08 4.43
CA HIS A 52 -19.15 0.29 5.65
C HIS A 52 -19.21 1.79 5.91
N GLY A 53 -18.53 2.62 5.11
CA GLY A 53 -18.50 4.09 5.27
C GLY A 53 -17.54 4.58 6.35
N GLY A 54 -16.82 3.69 7.02
CA GLY A 54 -15.87 4.00 8.08
C GLY A 54 -15.43 2.76 8.84
N TYR A 55 -14.45 2.93 9.72
CA TYR A 55 -14.00 1.83 10.58
C TYR A 55 -15.06 1.49 11.63
N ARG A 56 -15.50 0.23 11.66
CA ARG A 56 -16.49 -0.28 12.62
C ARG A 56 -15.94 -0.45 14.03
N ASP A 57 -14.62 -0.62 14.13
CA ASP A 57 -13.91 -0.78 15.39
C ASP A 57 -13.06 0.45 15.70
N GLY A 58 -12.79 0.68 16.98
CA GLY A 58 -11.82 1.66 17.43
C GLY A 58 -10.37 1.29 17.04
N PRO A 59 -9.43 2.24 17.09
CA PRO A 59 -8.03 2.00 16.73
C PRO A 59 -7.35 0.97 17.64
N GLU A 60 -7.83 0.80 18.89
CA GLU A 60 -7.31 -0.18 19.85
C GLU A 60 -7.48 -1.63 19.37
N VAL A 61 -8.54 -1.93 18.61
CA VAL A 61 -8.75 -3.27 18.05
C VAL A 61 -7.68 -3.57 17.00
N TYR A 62 -7.40 -2.61 16.12
CA TYR A 62 -6.33 -2.75 15.13
C TYR A 62 -4.94 -2.85 15.78
N ALA A 63 -4.67 -2.02 16.79
CA ALA A 63 -3.41 -2.05 17.53
C ALA A 63 -3.15 -3.43 18.18
N ARG A 64 -4.18 -4.03 18.80
CA ARG A 64 -4.10 -5.41 19.34
C ARG A 64 -3.81 -6.43 18.25
N GLN A 65 -4.42 -6.30 17.06
CA GLN A 65 -4.14 -7.18 15.93
C GLN A 65 -2.68 -7.00 15.44
N ALA A 66 -2.21 -5.78 15.30
CA ALA A 66 -0.82 -5.51 14.92
C ALA A 66 0.17 -6.14 15.91
N ALA A 67 -0.05 -5.96 17.21
CA ALA A 67 0.77 -6.55 18.26
C ALA A 67 0.73 -8.08 18.24
N ARG A 68 -0.49 -8.67 18.05
CA ARG A 68 -0.68 -10.14 17.98
C ARG A 68 0.11 -10.76 16.84
N TRP A 69 0.09 -10.14 15.66
CA TRP A 69 0.66 -10.74 14.45
C TRP A 69 2.10 -10.34 14.18
N ALA A 70 2.65 -9.38 14.93
CA ALA A 70 4.04 -8.96 14.78
C ALA A 70 5.06 -10.08 15.03
N GLY A 71 4.69 -11.10 15.80
CA GLY A 71 5.52 -12.29 16.04
C GLY A 71 5.57 -13.27 14.85
N CYS A 72 4.75 -13.08 13.81
CA CYS A 72 4.80 -13.91 12.61
C CYS A 72 5.84 -13.34 11.64
N GLY A 73 6.93 -14.05 11.42
CA GLY A 73 8.01 -13.66 10.51
C GLY A 73 8.61 -12.30 10.83
N ALA A 74 8.94 -11.54 9.78
CA ALA A 74 9.48 -10.18 9.89
C ALA A 74 8.42 -9.16 9.41
N LEU A 75 7.67 -8.58 10.34
CA LEU A 75 6.73 -7.51 10.04
C LEU A 75 7.51 -6.21 9.77
N ASP A 76 7.60 -5.82 8.52
CA ASP A 76 8.29 -4.59 8.12
C ASP A 76 7.52 -3.32 8.54
N ALA A 77 6.18 -3.35 8.44
CA ALA A 77 5.30 -2.28 8.91
C ALA A 77 3.85 -2.74 9.10
N ALA A 78 3.15 -2.09 10.03
CA ALA A 78 1.70 -2.04 10.08
C ALA A 78 1.23 -0.73 9.43
N VAL A 79 0.34 -0.82 8.44
CA VAL A 79 -0.22 0.36 7.75
C VAL A 79 -1.22 1.05 8.65
N SER A 80 -1.10 2.34 8.85
CA SER A 80 -2.08 3.11 9.61
C SER A 80 -3.47 3.04 8.96
N GLN A 81 -4.50 3.04 9.79
CA GLN A 81 -5.88 3.15 9.32
C GLN A 81 -6.09 4.49 8.61
N ASP A 82 -6.55 4.45 7.36
CA ASP A 82 -6.69 5.61 6.50
C ASP A 82 -8.08 5.69 5.86
N TYR A 83 -8.47 6.88 5.43
CA TYR A 83 -9.72 7.14 4.73
C TYR A 83 -9.41 7.49 3.28
N MET A 84 -9.72 6.58 2.38
CA MET A 84 -9.44 6.70 0.95
C MET A 84 -10.23 7.84 0.30
N CYS A 85 -9.63 8.48 -0.73
CA CYS A 85 -10.16 9.68 -1.38
C CYS A 85 -10.62 9.45 -2.83
N GLU A 86 -10.87 8.20 -3.25
CA GLU A 86 -11.48 7.94 -4.55
C GLU A 86 -12.92 8.47 -4.60
N PRO A 87 -13.37 9.02 -5.75
CA PRO A 87 -14.70 9.64 -5.86
C PRO A 87 -15.86 8.76 -5.38
N PHE A 88 -15.81 7.44 -5.65
CA PHE A 88 -16.84 6.51 -5.20
C PHE A 88 -16.85 6.31 -3.67
N VAL A 89 -15.68 6.45 -3.01
CA VAL A 89 -15.56 6.37 -1.56
C VAL A 89 -16.10 7.66 -0.93
N LEU A 90 -15.73 8.81 -1.47
CA LEU A 90 -16.26 10.10 -1.02
C LEU A 90 -17.79 10.15 -1.17
N ALA A 91 -18.32 9.65 -2.30
CA ALA A 91 -19.76 9.53 -2.49
C ALA A 91 -20.43 8.59 -1.45
N ARG A 92 -19.73 7.50 -1.06
CA ARG A 92 -20.21 6.55 -0.03
C ARG A 92 -20.26 7.16 1.37
N THR A 93 -19.24 7.94 1.72
CA THR A 93 -19.11 8.55 3.05
C THR A 93 -19.85 9.88 3.19
N GLY A 94 -20.12 10.56 2.09
CA GLY A 94 -20.66 11.92 2.08
C GLY A 94 -19.67 12.99 2.57
N LEU A 95 -18.39 12.63 2.71
CA LEU A 95 -17.36 13.51 3.26
C LEU A 95 -16.43 14.07 2.16
N SER A 96 -15.83 15.21 2.46
CA SER A 96 -14.82 15.82 1.58
C SER A 96 -13.46 15.15 1.68
N VAL A 97 -12.57 15.39 0.70
CA VAL A 97 -11.16 14.97 0.75
C VAL A 97 -10.48 15.47 2.02
N ALA A 98 -10.68 16.73 2.39
CA ALA A 98 -10.09 17.32 3.58
C ALA A 98 -10.56 16.63 4.87
N ALA A 99 -11.85 16.24 4.93
CA ALA A 99 -12.37 15.47 6.07
C ALA A 99 -11.75 14.07 6.16
N HIS A 100 -11.59 13.36 5.03
CA HIS A 100 -10.90 12.07 4.98
C HIS A 100 -9.43 12.19 5.40
N GLN A 101 -8.75 13.24 4.97
CA GLN A 101 -7.38 13.53 5.39
C GLN A 101 -7.27 13.78 6.89
N ALA A 102 -8.19 14.56 7.46
CA ALA A 102 -8.22 14.81 8.90
C ALA A 102 -8.49 13.53 9.70
N LEU A 103 -9.44 12.70 9.27
CA LEU A 103 -9.72 11.39 9.88
C LEU A 103 -8.52 10.44 9.79
N THR A 104 -7.79 10.43 8.67
CA THR A 104 -6.57 9.65 8.49
C THR A 104 -5.50 10.06 9.49
N ILE A 105 -5.28 11.37 9.66
CA ILE A 105 -4.31 11.89 10.66
C ILE A 105 -4.76 11.53 12.08
N ALA A 106 -6.05 11.70 12.40
CA ALA A 106 -6.59 11.37 13.73
C ALA A 106 -6.40 9.87 14.07
N ARG A 107 -6.62 8.97 13.10
CA ARG A 107 -6.34 7.54 13.26
C ARG A 107 -4.86 7.25 13.45
N TYR A 108 -3.99 7.91 12.68
CA TYR A 108 -2.56 7.77 12.84
C TYR A 108 -2.09 8.24 14.24
N ASP A 109 -2.58 9.38 14.72
CA ASP A 109 -2.23 9.90 16.04
C ASP A 109 -2.67 8.96 17.17
N ALA A 110 -3.88 8.42 17.09
CA ALA A 110 -4.37 7.43 18.04
C ALA A 110 -3.52 6.15 18.02
N LEU A 111 -3.24 5.62 16.83
CA LEU A 111 -2.47 4.38 16.67
C LEU A 111 -1.01 4.52 17.13
N ARG A 112 -0.40 5.70 16.99
CA ARG A 112 0.97 5.95 17.50
C ARG A 112 1.10 5.74 19.00
N LEU A 113 0.02 5.91 19.75
CA LEU A 113 -0.01 5.72 21.21
C LEU A 113 -0.34 4.27 21.61
N LEU A 114 -0.94 3.51 20.71
CA LEU A 114 -1.49 2.17 21.00
C LEU A 114 -0.63 1.04 20.41
N VAL A 115 0.00 1.27 19.27
CA VAL A 115 0.85 0.26 18.62
C VAL A 115 2.20 0.21 19.32
N PRO A 116 2.72 -0.99 19.66
CA PRO A 116 4.03 -1.13 20.30
C PRO A 116 5.14 -0.41 19.52
N PRO A 117 6.08 0.28 20.20
CA PRO A 117 7.15 1.02 19.53
C PRO A 117 8.08 0.18 18.64
N SER A 118 8.14 -1.13 18.88
CA SER A 118 8.88 -2.10 18.05
C SER A 118 8.26 -2.32 16.68
N ILE A 119 6.99 -1.92 16.46
CA ILE A 119 6.28 -2.05 15.19
C ILE A 119 6.33 -0.70 14.47
N TYR A 120 6.86 -0.70 13.25
CA TYR A 120 6.80 0.49 12.42
C TYR A 120 5.36 0.75 11.96
N LEU A 121 4.76 1.84 12.44
CA LEU A 121 3.45 2.30 11.98
C LEU A 121 3.65 3.21 10.77
N MET A 122 3.27 2.73 9.58
CA MET A 122 3.39 3.46 8.32
C MET A 122 2.28 4.50 8.21
N PRO A 123 2.58 5.82 8.18
CA PRO A 123 1.59 6.85 7.89
C PRO A 123 1.12 6.74 6.44
N VAL A 124 -0.11 7.17 6.15
CA VAL A 124 -0.69 7.11 4.81
C VAL A 124 -1.11 8.50 4.35
N LEU A 125 -0.63 8.91 3.19
CA LEU A 125 -1.06 10.12 2.51
C LEU A 125 -2.25 9.78 1.60
N GLN A 126 -3.31 10.60 1.70
CA GLN A 126 -4.53 10.45 0.94
C GLN A 126 -4.87 11.72 0.17
N GLY A 127 -5.45 11.55 -1.00
CA GLY A 127 -5.91 12.58 -1.89
C GLY A 127 -6.41 11.98 -3.20
N TYR A 128 -6.90 12.80 -4.09
CA TYR A 128 -7.25 12.39 -5.46
C TYR A 128 -6.47 13.20 -6.49
N LEU A 129 -6.30 14.49 -6.32
CA LEU A 129 -5.47 15.36 -7.17
C LEU A 129 -4.08 15.56 -6.55
N PRO A 130 -3.02 15.78 -7.35
CA PRO A 130 -1.64 15.94 -6.84
C PRO A 130 -1.51 16.98 -5.73
N GLU A 131 -2.18 18.13 -5.87
CA GLU A 131 -2.17 19.22 -4.89
C GLU A 131 -2.80 18.82 -3.55
N GLN A 132 -3.75 17.88 -3.55
CA GLN A 132 -4.36 17.37 -2.32
C GLN A 132 -3.37 16.52 -1.52
N TYR A 133 -2.47 15.78 -2.18
CA TYR A 133 -1.41 15.07 -1.47
C TYR A 133 -0.38 16.03 -0.88
N ALA A 134 -0.01 17.09 -1.59
CA ALA A 134 0.85 18.14 -1.05
C ALA A 134 0.23 18.82 0.18
N ALA A 135 -1.07 19.11 0.12
CA ALA A 135 -1.82 19.64 1.26
C ALA A 135 -1.86 18.65 2.44
N HIS A 136 -2.02 17.36 2.17
CA HIS A 136 -2.00 16.34 3.23
C HIS A 136 -0.61 16.16 3.87
N VAL A 137 0.46 16.27 3.08
CA VAL A 137 1.83 16.33 3.61
C VAL A 137 1.98 17.50 4.58
N ALA A 138 1.51 18.69 4.20
CA ALA A 138 1.53 19.87 5.06
C ALA A 138 0.70 19.67 6.33
N ALA A 139 -0.50 19.07 6.22
CA ALA A 139 -1.37 18.78 7.36
C ALA A 139 -0.77 17.75 8.34
N TYR A 140 -0.03 16.77 7.85
CA TYR A 140 0.72 15.86 8.73
C TYR A 140 1.81 16.57 9.52
N GLY A 141 2.45 17.59 8.94
CA GLY A 141 3.46 18.40 9.61
C GLY A 141 4.58 17.57 10.23
N ALA A 142 4.93 17.88 11.49
CA ALA A 142 6.01 17.22 12.23
C ALA A 142 5.79 15.71 12.51
N ARG A 143 4.60 15.16 12.23
CA ARG A 143 4.35 13.72 12.33
C ARG A 143 5.14 12.93 11.28
N LEU A 144 5.41 13.53 10.12
CA LEU A 144 6.29 12.97 9.10
C LEU A 144 7.75 13.34 9.41
N ARG A 145 8.43 12.47 10.12
CA ARG A 145 9.87 12.65 10.43
C ARG A 145 10.72 12.45 9.16
N PRO A 146 11.95 13.00 9.10
CA PRO A 146 12.84 12.81 7.96
C PRO A 146 13.05 11.33 7.59
N GLY A 147 13.00 11.03 6.29
CA GLY A 147 13.24 9.70 5.75
C GLY A 147 12.15 8.66 6.04
N MET A 148 10.99 9.06 6.59
CA MET A 148 9.92 8.10 6.90
C MET A 148 9.42 7.35 5.69
N TRP A 149 9.14 6.07 5.90
CA TRP A 149 8.44 5.24 4.93
C TRP A 149 6.93 5.52 5.03
N THR A 150 6.36 6.03 3.96
CA THR A 150 5.02 6.62 3.94
C THR A 150 4.21 6.05 2.79
N GLY A 151 2.98 5.63 3.05
CA GLY A 151 2.08 5.12 2.05
C GLY A 151 1.43 6.23 1.22
N ALA A 152 1.27 6.02 -0.08
CA ALA A 152 0.44 6.83 -0.97
C ALA A 152 -0.82 6.00 -1.30
N GLY A 153 -1.95 6.37 -0.70
CA GLY A 153 -3.25 5.75 -0.94
C GLY A 153 -3.96 6.36 -2.14
N SER A 154 -5.11 5.78 -2.52
CA SER A 154 -5.96 6.24 -3.64
C SER A 154 -5.24 6.35 -5.00
N VAL A 155 -4.12 5.64 -5.17
CA VAL A 155 -3.36 5.60 -6.43
C VAL A 155 -3.72 4.39 -7.30
N CYS A 156 -4.33 3.36 -6.73
CA CYS A 156 -4.63 2.09 -7.41
C CYS A 156 -5.57 2.23 -8.62
N LYS A 157 -6.47 3.19 -8.63
CA LYS A 157 -7.40 3.45 -9.76
C LYS A 157 -6.76 4.17 -10.94
N ARG A 158 -5.52 4.66 -10.80
CA ARG A 158 -4.76 5.36 -11.84
C ARG A 158 -3.87 4.43 -12.67
N ASN A 159 -3.87 3.16 -12.38
CA ASN A 159 -2.97 2.17 -12.98
C ASN A 159 -3.10 1.99 -14.51
N GLY A 160 -4.17 2.49 -15.13
CA GLY A 160 -4.29 2.60 -16.58
C GLY A 160 -3.55 3.80 -17.17
N ARG A 161 -3.10 4.74 -16.31
CA ARG A 161 -2.37 5.95 -16.70
C ARG A 161 -1.18 6.16 -15.76
N PRO A 162 -0.04 5.53 -16.03
CA PRO A 162 1.14 5.65 -15.17
C PRO A 162 1.57 7.09 -14.90
N GLY A 163 1.39 8.00 -15.87
CA GLY A 163 1.65 9.42 -15.72
C GLY A 163 0.85 10.10 -14.61
N ASP A 164 -0.41 9.71 -14.42
CA ASP A 164 -1.25 10.25 -13.34
C ASP A 164 -0.75 9.80 -11.96
N MET A 165 -0.25 8.56 -11.85
CA MET A 165 0.39 8.08 -10.63
C MET A 165 1.70 8.81 -10.39
N ALA A 166 2.55 8.94 -11.42
CA ALA A 166 3.81 9.66 -11.33
C ALA A 166 3.61 11.13 -10.91
N ALA A 167 2.56 11.81 -11.42
CA ALA A 167 2.23 13.18 -11.03
C ALA A 167 1.93 13.29 -9.53
N VAL A 168 1.14 12.37 -8.96
CA VAL A 168 0.88 12.31 -7.52
C VAL A 168 2.17 12.08 -6.73
N LEU A 169 2.97 11.09 -7.12
CA LEU A 169 4.21 10.77 -6.40
C LEU A 169 5.21 11.93 -6.47
N ARG A 170 5.32 12.62 -7.62
CA ARG A 170 6.15 13.82 -7.77
C ARG A 170 5.66 14.96 -6.90
N ALA A 171 4.35 15.18 -6.76
CA ALA A 171 3.81 16.20 -5.87
C ALA A 171 4.16 15.94 -4.40
N ILE A 172 4.10 14.68 -3.95
CA ILE A 172 4.56 14.30 -2.61
C ILE A 172 6.07 14.53 -2.47
N LYS A 173 6.86 14.10 -3.46
CA LYS A 173 8.32 14.28 -3.45
C LYS A 173 8.76 15.75 -3.55
N ALA A 174 8.00 16.59 -4.24
CA ALA A 174 8.26 18.04 -4.28
C ALA A 174 8.05 18.69 -2.90
N ALA A 175 7.03 18.25 -2.16
CA ALA A 175 6.77 18.73 -0.81
C ALA A 175 7.76 18.12 0.21
N ARG A 176 8.15 16.86 0.07
CA ARG A 176 9.02 16.10 0.98
C ARG A 176 9.86 15.09 0.20
N PRO A 177 11.02 15.52 -0.35
CA PRO A 177 11.89 14.67 -1.16
C PRO A 177 12.51 13.50 -0.39
N ASP A 178 12.63 13.64 0.91
CA ASP A 178 13.21 12.66 1.82
C ASP A 178 12.32 11.45 2.11
N LEU A 179 10.98 11.54 1.92
CA LEU A 179 10.07 10.44 2.23
C LEU A 179 10.31 9.24 1.31
N ARG A 180 10.33 8.05 1.88
CA ARG A 180 10.35 6.78 1.14
C ARG A 180 8.92 6.35 0.85
N LEU A 181 8.49 6.39 -0.42
CA LEU A 181 7.08 6.19 -0.76
C LEU A 181 6.76 4.71 -1.01
N HIS A 182 5.60 4.28 -0.48
CA HIS A 182 4.94 3.03 -0.79
C HIS A 182 3.66 3.30 -1.59
N ALA A 183 3.49 2.67 -2.75
CA ALA A 183 2.25 2.80 -3.54
C ALA A 183 1.34 1.60 -3.29
N PHE A 184 0.12 1.86 -2.77
CA PHE A 184 -0.85 0.80 -2.53
C PHE A 184 -1.56 0.36 -3.81
N GLY A 185 -1.69 -0.97 -3.98
CA GLY A 185 -2.46 -1.57 -5.05
C GLY A 185 -1.94 -1.29 -6.46
N ALA A 186 -0.66 -1.05 -6.63
CA ALA A 186 -0.06 -0.73 -7.92
C ALA A 186 -0.14 -1.91 -8.89
N LYS A 187 -0.65 -1.69 -10.11
CA LYS A 187 -0.73 -2.72 -11.16
C LYS A 187 0.56 -2.80 -11.97
N LEU A 188 0.68 -3.89 -12.72
CA LEU A 188 1.84 -4.18 -13.55
C LEU A 188 2.17 -3.01 -14.50
N THR A 189 1.15 -2.42 -15.14
CA THR A 189 1.31 -1.29 -16.07
C THR A 189 1.99 -0.07 -15.42
N ALA A 190 1.62 0.26 -14.17
CA ALA A 190 2.28 1.34 -13.44
C ALA A 190 3.69 0.94 -12.99
N LEU A 191 3.86 -0.30 -12.54
CA LEU A 191 5.16 -0.83 -12.07
C LEU A 191 6.16 -1.09 -13.21
N HIS A 192 5.71 -1.10 -14.46
CA HIS A 192 6.57 -1.13 -15.66
C HIS A 192 6.94 0.27 -16.17
N SER A 193 6.47 1.34 -15.54
CA SER A 193 6.91 2.70 -15.83
C SER A 193 8.15 3.03 -15.02
N ALA A 194 9.25 3.40 -15.70
CA ALA A 194 10.49 3.86 -15.06
C ALA A 194 10.20 5.04 -14.13
N ASP A 195 9.46 6.03 -14.64
CA ASP A 195 9.05 7.24 -13.90
C ASP A 195 8.36 6.94 -12.55
N VAL A 196 7.52 5.89 -12.52
CA VAL A 196 6.84 5.48 -11.29
C VAL A 196 7.82 4.74 -10.36
N ARG A 197 8.62 3.84 -10.91
CA ARG A 197 9.54 3.00 -10.10
C ARG A 197 10.63 3.80 -9.40
N GLU A 198 11.16 4.84 -10.05
CA GLU A 198 12.19 5.72 -9.49
C GLU A 198 11.69 6.52 -8.31
N LEU A 199 10.41 6.85 -8.27
CA LEU A 199 9.78 7.57 -7.17
C LEU A 199 9.42 6.67 -5.97
N LEU A 200 9.42 5.35 -6.16
CA LEU A 200 8.95 4.40 -5.15
C LEU A 200 10.10 3.70 -4.41
N HIS A 201 9.99 3.67 -3.09
CA HIS A 201 10.74 2.75 -2.25
C HIS A 201 10.15 1.33 -2.31
N SER A 202 8.82 1.25 -2.29
CA SER A 202 8.09 -0.02 -2.29
C SER A 202 6.69 0.11 -2.89
N ALA A 203 6.10 -1.02 -3.23
CA ALA A 203 4.71 -1.11 -3.69
C ALA A 203 4.11 -2.46 -3.30
N ASP A 204 2.77 -2.54 -3.29
CA ASP A 204 2.04 -3.80 -3.21
C ASP A 204 1.06 -3.97 -4.37
N SER A 205 0.55 -5.18 -4.54
CA SER A 205 -0.55 -5.44 -5.46
C SER A 205 -1.28 -6.75 -5.17
N MET A 206 -2.60 -6.70 -5.40
CA MET A 206 -3.48 -7.87 -5.54
C MET A 206 -4.05 -8.01 -6.97
N ALA A 207 -3.48 -7.33 -7.94
CA ALA A 207 -3.98 -7.34 -9.32
C ALA A 207 -3.95 -8.72 -9.98
N TRP A 208 -3.10 -9.62 -9.49
CA TRP A 208 -3.05 -11.01 -9.92
C TRP A 208 -4.39 -11.74 -9.71
N SER A 209 -5.01 -11.57 -8.54
CA SER A 209 -6.29 -12.19 -8.19
C SER A 209 -7.43 -11.68 -9.09
N TYR A 210 -7.49 -10.37 -9.34
CA TYR A 210 -8.47 -9.79 -10.26
C TYR A 210 -8.25 -10.29 -11.70
N SER A 211 -6.99 -10.39 -12.16
CA SER A 211 -6.64 -10.91 -13.47
C SER A 211 -7.02 -12.38 -13.63
N ALA A 212 -6.72 -13.22 -12.64
CA ALA A 212 -7.08 -14.63 -12.63
C ALA A 212 -8.60 -14.80 -12.76
N ARG A 213 -9.38 -14.07 -11.96
CA ARG A 213 -10.86 -14.11 -12.01
C ARG A 213 -11.41 -13.71 -13.39
N LYS A 214 -10.87 -12.63 -13.99
CA LYS A 214 -11.29 -12.19 -15.33
C LYS A 214 -11.02 -13.22 -16.42
N GLN A 215 -10.04 -14.09 -16.20
CA GLN A 215 -9.64 -15.15 -17.14
C GLN A 215 -10.22 -16.52 -16.75
N GLY A 216 -11.19 -16.57 -15.84
CA GLY A 216 -11.80 -17.82 -15.40
C GLY A 216 -10.90 -18.73 -14.57
N ARG A 217 -9.78 -18.21 -14.06
CA ARG A 217 -8.86 -18.95 -13.19
C ARG A 217 -9.17 -18.72 -11.71
N ASP A 218 -8.62 -19.54 -10.83
CA ASP A 218 -8.82 -19.38 -9.38
C ASP A 218 -8.15 -18.08 -8.87
N ALA A 219 -8.98 -17.17 -8.39
CA ALA A 219 -8.56 -15.89 -7.83
C ALA A 219 -7.86 -16.01 -6.47
N ASN A 220 -7.81 -17.21 -5.88
CA ASN A 220 -7.12 -17.50 -4.62
C ASN A 220 -5.87 -18.38 -4.82
N ASP A 221 -5.53 -18.80 -6.02
CA ASP A 221 -4.36 -19.64 -6.26
C ASP A 221 -3.06 -18.84 -6.02
N TRP A 222 -2.29 -19.25 -5.02
CA TRP A 222 -1.00 -18.65 -4.69
C TRP A 222 0.02 -18.70 -5.84
N ARG A 223 -0.13 -19.63 -6.81
CA ARG A 223 0.73 -19.71 -7.99
C ARG A 223 0.56 -18.49 -8.89
N GLU A 224 -0.67 -17.97 -8.99
CA GLU A 224 -0.95 -16.72 -9.70
C GLU A 224 -0.25 -15.53 -9.03
N ALA A 225 -0.24 -15.49 -7.70
CA ALA A 225 0.47 -14.48 -6.92
C ALA A 225 1.99 -14.54 -7.16
N ALA A 226 2.57 -15.75 -7.11
CA ALA A 226 3.99 -15.98 -7.33
C ALA A 226 4.40 -15.61 -8.77
N ALA A 227 3.63 -16.02 -9.78
CA ALA A 227 3.87 -15.68 -11.17
C ALA A 227 3.78 -14.16 -11.43
N PHE A 228 2.85 -13.48 -10.77
CA PHE A 228 2.72 -12.03 -10.87
C PHE A 228 3.94 -11.32 -10.27
N ALA A 229 4.38 -11.72 -9.09
CA ALA A 229 5.57 -11.16 -8.44
C ALA A 229 6.83 -11.37 -9.28
N SER A 230 6.98 -12.55 -9.89
CA SER A 230 8.12 -12.85 -10.78
C SER A 230 8.18 -11.92 -12.01
N ARG A 231 7.03 -11.52 -12.56
CA ARG A 231 6.99 -10.55 -13.68
C ARG A 231 7.46 -9.16 -13.26
N ILE A 232 7.26 -8.79 -12.00
CA ILE A 232 7.71 -7.49 -11.47
C ILE A 232 9.23 -7.51 -11.23
N ASP A 233 9.76 -8.60 -10.68
CA ASP A 233 11.20 -8.76 -10.44
C ASP A 233 12.00 -8.88 -11.74
N GLY A 234 11.44 -9.56 -12.74
CA GLY A 234 12.05 -9.74 -14.06
C GLY A 234 12.01 -8.49 -14.93
N TRP A 235 11.33 -7.42 -14.51
CA TRP A 235 11.27 -6.20 -15.28
C TRP A 235 12.66 -5.55 -15.41
N ARG A 236 13.02 -5.20 -16.63
CA ARG A 236 14.20 -4.38 -16.97
C ARG A 236 13.70 -3.15 -17.71
N PRO A 237 14.23 -1.94 -17.47
CA PRO A 237 13.97 -0.80 -18.33
C PRO A 237 14.35 -1.14 -19.76
N ALA A 238 13.60 -0.67 -20.74
CA ALA A 238 14.06 -0.70 -22.12
C ALA A 238 15.40 0.03 -22.18
N ARG A 239 16.40 -0.57 -22.83
CA ARG A 239 17.69 0.09 -23.03
C ARG A 239 17.44 1.41 -23.75
N SER A 240 18.09 2.46 -23.28
CA SER A 240 18.06 3.75 -23.96
C SER A 240 18.69 3.55 -25.35
N PRO A 241 18.10 4.10 -26.43
CA PRO A 241 18.72 4.06 -27.76
C PRO A 241 20.14 4.63 -27.80
N MET A 242 20.54 5.41 -26.78
CA MET A 242 21.90 5.95 -26.66
C MET A 242 22.94 4.95 -26.13
N GLU A 243 22.52 3.89 -25.42
CA GLU A 243 23.48 2.87 -24.94
C GLU A 243 23.96 1.94 -26.06
N ASP A 244 23.17 1.81 -27.15
CA ASP A 244 23.54 1.00 -28.31
C ASP A 244 24.55 1.71 -29.25
N LEU A 245 24.75 3.03 -29.07
CA LEU A 245 25.71 3.80 -29.89
C LEU A 245 27.17 3.67 -29.42
N TRP A 246 27.43 3.11 -28.23
CA TRP A 246 28.77 2.98 -27.66
C TRP A 246 29.22 1.52 -27.50
N SER A 247 28.48 0.57 -28.10
CA SER A 247 28.73 -0.88 -27.98
C SER A 247 29.31 -1.51 -29.25
N ASN A 248 29.88 -0.69 -30.17
CA ASN A 248 30.64 -1.15 -31.36
C ASN A 248 32.07 -0.68 -31.31
#